data_1fc1a2e8f055c4c81a3b85bec1875156
#
_entry.id   1fc1a2e8f055c4c81a3b85bec1875156
#
_cell.length_a   1.000
_cell.length_b   1.000
_cell.length_c   1.000
_cell.angle_alpha   90.00
_cell.angle_beta   90.00
_cell.angle_gamma   90.00
#
_symmetry.space_group_name_H-M   'P 1'
#
loop_
_entity.id
_entity.type
_entity.pdbx_description
1 polymer ?
#
loop_
_entity_poly.entity_id
_entity_poly.type
_entity_poly.pdbx_seq_one_letter_code
_entity_poly.pdbx_strand_id
1 'polypeptide(L)'
;INIITREPTRNSAQLSHTLTSLGGSSSYDNNTMLNASLVSESGRAGLCVFGQSRHRSGYDHNGDGFTELPVIESSSVGMRSYFRTGAYSRITAQYHHIGEYRRGGDRLNRPPHEALIAEQVDHAIDGGSLSFDASSADRSNRVNAYVSFQNTARKSYYGSKQDPDAYGTTHDVTVASGLQYVHAFERLWFMPSELTVGAEYSYDGLSDRSIGYGIETDQRVPIVG
;
A
#
# COMPACT_ATOMS: atom_id res chain seq x y z
N ILE A 1 4.83 -0.55 -13.80
CA ILE A 1 5.79 -1.15 -12.83
C ILE A 1 5.15 -2.45 -12.34
N ASN A 2 5.86 -3.58 -12.47
CA ASN A 2 5.42 -4.86 -11.96
C ASN A 2 6.22 -5.18 -10.69
N ILE A 3 5.52 -5.31 -9.54
CA ILE A 3 6.14 -5.64 -8.25
C ILE A 3 5.83 -7.10 -7.94
N ILE A 4 6.86 -7.94 -7.99
CA ILE A 4 6.73 -9.35 -7.62
C ILE A 4 7.12 -9.50 -6.15
N THR A 5 6.16 -9.84 -5.31
CA THR A 5 6.38 -10.08 -3.89
C THR A 5 7.01 -11.46 -3.67
N ARG A 6 8.01 -11.53 -2.78
CA ARG A 6 8.69 -12.78 -2.46
C ARG A 6 7.81 -13.70 -1.62
N GLU A 7 7.72 -14.96 -2.01
CA GLU A 7 7.08 -15.99 -1.17
C GLU A 7 8.02 -16.45 -0.05
N PRO A 8 7.49 -16.74 1.14
CA PRO A 8 8.27 -17.37 2.19
C PRO A 8 8.59 -18.81 1.80
N THR A 9 9.86 -19.16 1.81
CA THR A 9 10.35 -20.52 1.48
C THR A 9 10.96 -21.24 2.67
N ARG A 10 11.16 -20.54 3.78
CA ARG A 10 11.74 -21.05 5.03
C ARG A 10 11.29 -20.20 6.21
N ASN A 11 11.37 -20.78 7.41
CA ASN A 11 11.19 -20.04 8.65
C ASN A 11 12.34 -19.03 8.81
N SER A 12 12.00 -17.80 9.06
CA SER A 12 12.98 -16.73 9.27
C SER A 12 12.36 -15.57 10.05
N ALA A 13 13.18 -14.86 10.77
CA ALA A 13 12.81 -13.58 11.37
C ALA A 13 13.99 -12.61 11.22
N GLN A 14 13.67 -11.38 10.92
CA GLN A 14 14.64 -10.29 10.80
C GLN A 14 14.06 -9.06 11.46
N LEU A 15 14.83 -8.47 12.38
CA LEU A 15 14.58 -7.16 12.96
C LEU A 15 15.71 -6.24 12.53
N SER A 16 15.39 -5.07 12.04
CA SER A 16 16.37 -4.03 11.73
C SER A 16 15.95 -2.72 12.36
N HIS A 17 16.96 -1.97 12.82
CA HIS A 17 16.76 -0.65 13.37
C HIS A 17 17.83 0.28 12.81
N THR A 18 17.40 1.44 12.33
CA THR A 18 18.28 2.47 11.80
C THR A 18 17.99 3.78 12.52
N LEU A 19 19.03 4.37 13.08
CA LEU A 19 19.00 5.70 13.67
C LEU A 19 19.92 6.61 12.87
N THR A 20 19.38 7.70 12.32
CA THR A 20 20.12 8.68 11.54
C THR A 20 20.04 10.03 12.23
N SER A 21 21.19 10.66 12.52
CA SER A 21 21.26 12.05 12.96
C SER A 21 21.19 12.97 11.76
N LEU A 22 20.35 13.99 11.82
CA LEU A 22 20.15 14.97 10.76
C LEU A 22 21.03 16.20 11.01
N GLY A 23 21.99 16.45 10.11
CA GLY A 23 22.86 17.62 10.15
C GLY A 23 23.71 17.77 11.42
N GLY A 24 23.95 16.69 12.20
CA GLY A 24 24.66 16.78 13.48
C GLY A 24 23.86 17.48 14.59
N SER A 25 22.57 17.72 14.37
CA SER A 25 21.64 18.34 15.32
C SER A 25 21.03 17.33 16.30
N SER A 26 20.12 17.79 17.16
CA SER A 26 19.27 16.95 18.00
C SER A 26 18.10 16.31 17.25
N SER A 27 18.01 16.51 15.93
CA SER A 27 16.97 15.91 15.09
C SER A 27 17.40 14.54 14.58
N TYR A 28 16.50 13.56 14.69
CA TYR A 28 16.78 12.18 14.37
C TYR A 28 15.70 11.59 13.46
N ASP A 29 16.11 10.66 12.62
CA ASP A 29 15.24 9.74 11.88
C ASP A 29 15.46 8.32 12.42
N ASN A 30 14.43 7.77 13.03
CA ASN A 30 14.43 6.49 13.71
C ASN A 30 13.48 5.54 12.96
N ASN A 31 13.99 4.44 12.44
CA ASN A 31 13.23 3.49 11.64
C ASN A 31 13.49 2.06 12.11
N THR A 32 12.43 1.38 12.54
CA THR A 32 12.45 -0.02 12.96
C THR A 32 11.60 -0.85 12.01
N MET A 33 12.14 -1.96 11.51
CA MET A 33 11.47 -2.88 10.61
C MET A 33 11.55 -4.31 11.14
N LEU A 34 10.43 -5.02 11.04
CA LEU A 34 10.29 -6.44 11.34
C LEU A 34 9.83 -7.18 10.08
N ASN A 35 10.43 -8.32 9.81
CA ASN A 35 9.96 -9.28 8.82
C ASN A 35 10.11 -10.69 9.39
N ALA A 36 9.04 -11.48 9.36
CA ALA A 36 9.07 -12.86 9.81
C ALA A 36 8.30 -13.77 8.86
N SER A 37 8.80 -14.97 8.64
CA SER A 37 8.21 -15.97 7.78
C SER A 37 8.10 -17.29 8.49
N LEU A 38 6.95 -17.94 8.34
CA LEU A 38 6.67 -19.30 8.81
C LEU A 38 6.23 -20.13 7.61
N VAL A 39 6.79 -21.32 7.51
CA VAL A 39 6.45 -22.29 6.44
C VAL A 39 6.22 -23.65 7.08
N SER A 40 5.13 -24.31 6.73
CA SER A 40 4.86 -25.65 7.18
C SER A 40 5.91 -26.65 6.69
N GLU A 41 6.18 -27.72 7.44
CA GLU A 41 7.15 -28.75 7.05
C GLU A 41 6.88 -29.33 5.66
N SER A 42 5.61 -29.49 5.31
CA SER A 42 5.19 -29.96 3.98
C SER A 42 5.32 -28.90 2.87
N GLY A 43 5.65 -27.66 3.20
CA GLY A 43 5.65 -26.53 2.26
C GLY A 43 4.26 -26.18 1.69
N ARG A 44 3.18 -26.77 2.23
CA ARG A 44 1.81 -26.53 1.73
C ARG A 44 1.23 -25.21 2.18
N ALA A 45 1.70 -24.65 3.29
CA ALA A 45 1.25 -23.38 3.82
C ALA A 45 2.45 -22.51 4.19
N GLY A 46 2.33 -21.23 4.00
CA GLY A 46 3.31 -20.23 4.43
C GLY A 46 2.63 -18.93 4.82
N LEU A 47 3.23 -18.26 5.78
CA LEU A 47 2.82 -16.94 6.27
C LEU A 47 4.05 -16.05 6.36
N CYS A 48 3.96 -14.87 5.82
CA CYS A 48 4.90 -13.79 6.05
C CYS A 48 4.17 -12.65 6.75
N VAL A 49 4.75 -12.12 7.80
CA VAL A 49 4.31 -10.89 8.47
C VAL A 49 5.43 -9.86 8.40
N PHE A 50 5.07 -8.62 8.20
CA PHE A 50 6.02 -7.51 8.18
C PHE A 50 5.44 -6.30 8.90
N GLY A 51 6.33 -5.48 9.42
CA GLY A 51 5.96 -4.24 10.08
C GLY A 51 7.08 -3.23 10.02
N GLN A 52 6.72 -1.96 10.07
CA GLN A 52 7.63 -0.84 10.13
C GLN A 52 7.06 0.21 11.08
N SER A 53 7.95 0.83 11.84
CA SER A 53 7.66 2.04 12.60
C SER A 53 8.78 3.04 12.34
N ARG A 54 8.43 4.24 11.91
CA ARG A 54 9.37 5.31 11.63
C ARG A 54 8.91 6.58 12.31
N HIS A 55 9.85 7.23 12.99
CA HIS A 55 9.68 8.56 13.55
C HIS A 55 10.86 9.43 13.13
N ARG A 56 10.58 10.54 12.44
CA ARG A 56 11.56 11.55 12.09
C ARG A 56 11.17 12.89 12.69
N SER A 57 12.07 13.50 13.42
CA SER A 57 11.91 14.89 13.88
C SER A 57 11.94 15.85 12.72
N GLY A 58 11.24 16.97 12.82
CA GLY A 58 11.40 18.09 11.89
C GLY A 58 12.83 18.61 11.93
N TYR A 59 13.38 18.98 10.78
CA TYR A 59 14.72 19.53 10.67
C TYR A 59 14.71 20.83 9.88
N ASP A 60 15.15 21.89 10.53
CA ASP A 60 15.39 23.24 9.98
C ASP A 60 16.90 23.37 9.82
N HIS A 61 17.39 23.40 8.58
CA HIS A 61 18.81 23.41 8.27
C HIS A 61 19.45 24.79 8.40
N ASN A 62 18.72 25.82 8.01
CA ASN A 62 19.22 27.18 7.92
C ASN A 62 18.86 28.04 9.12
N GLY A 63 17.99 27.56 10.04
CA GLY A 63 17.59 28.25 11.27
C GLY A 63 16.59 29.36 11.05
N ASP A 64 15.84 29.34 9.94
CA ASP A 64 14.84 30.37 9.63
C ASP A 64 13.44 30.10 10.23
N GLY A 65 13.30 28.98 10.95
CA GLY A 65 12.08 28.55 11.61
C GLY A 65 11.17 27.68 10.74
N PHE A 66 11.55 27.42 9.48
CA PHE A 66 10.84 26.52 8.56
C PHE A 66 11.62 25.21 8.39
N THR A 67 10.92 24.11 8.32
CA THR A 67 11.55 22.79 8.17
C THR A 67 11.81 22.44 6.71
N GLU A 68 13.04 22.15 6.32
CA GLU A 68 13.38 21.50 5.05
C GLU A 68 13.05 20.01 5.06
N LEU A 69 13.11 19.37 6.23
CA LEU A 69 12.64 17.99 6.39
C LEU A 69 11.46 17.96 7.36
N PRO A 70 10.28 17.53 6.92
CA PRO A 70 9.09 17.48 7.77
C PRO A 70 9.22 16.43 8.88
N VAL A 71 8.44 16.58 9.93
CA VAL A 71 8.12 15.49 10.87
C VAL A 71 7.47 14.36 10.10
N ILE A 72 7.88 13.12 10.40
CA ILE A 72 7.22 11.90 9.91
C ILE A 72 6.95 11.00 11.10
N GLU A 73 5.71 10.55 11.23
CA GLU A 73 5.31 9.43 12.06
C GLU A 73 4.60 8.44 11.16
N SER A 74 5.22 7.28 10.92
CA SER A 74 4.68 6.28 10.01
C SER A 74 4.74 4.91 10.65
N SER A 75 3.66 4.18 10.53
CA SER A 75 3.56 2.78 10.91
C SER A 75 2.93 1.96 9.80
N SER A 76 3.46 0.79 9.55
CA SER A 76 2.85 -0.17 8.66
C SER A 76 2.92 -1.56 9.24
N VAL A 77 1.89 -2.33 8.99
CA VAL A 77 1.82 -3.75 9.31
C VAL A 77 1.13 -4.48 8.18
N GLY A 78 1.59 -5.67 7.87
CA GLY A 78 0.94 -6.48 6.87
C GLY A 78 1.29 -7.95 6.99
N MET A 79 0.52 -8.73 6.27
CA MET A 79 0.73 -10.18 6.16
C MET A 79 0.45 -10.65 4.75
N ARG A 80 1.11 -11.73 4.39
CA ARG A 80 0.83 -12.51 3.19
C ARG A 80 0.89 -13.99 3.55
N SER A 81 -0.13 -14.73 3.17
CA SER A 81 -0.20 -16.16 3.38
C SER A 81 -0.51 -16.87 2.07
N TYR A 82 -0.08 -18.10 1.97
CA TYR A 82 -0.51 -19.00 0.92
C TYR A 82 -0.88 -20.37 1.50
N PHE A 83 -1.79 -21.01 0.80
CA PHE A 83 -2.16 -22.40 1.05
C PHE A 83 -2.31 -23.16 -0.27
N ARG A 84 -1.55 -24.24 -0.43
CA ARG A 84 -1.65 -25.13 -1.59
C ARG A 84 -2.79 -26.10 -1.37
N THR A 85 -3.87 -25.92 -2.11
CA THR A 85 -5.08 -26.75 -2.04
C THR A 85 -4.88 -28.10 -2.75
N GLY A 86 -3.93 -28.17 -3.68
CA GLY A 86 -3.54 -29.35 -4.43
C GLY A 86 -2.10 -29.26 -4.94
N ALA A 87 -1.69 -30.22 -5.75
CA ALA A 87 -0.35 -30.22 -6.36
C ALA A 87 -0.13 -29.03 -7.29
N TYR A 88 -1.19 -28.57 -7.94
CA TYR A 88 -1.16 -27.52 -8.97
C TYR A 88 -2.14 -26.38 -8.66
N SER A 89 -2.58 -26.25 -7.41
CA SER A 89 -3.52 -25.19 -7.03
C SER A 89 -3.13 -24.54 -5.71
N ARG A 90 -3.40 -23.23 -5.61
CA ARG A 90 -2.99 -22.40 -4.49
C ARG A 90 -3.98 -21.26 -4.26
N ILE A 91 -4.24 -20.97 -2.99
CA ILE A 91 -4.88 -19.74 -2.53
C ILE A 91 -3.80 -18.84 -1.93
N THR A 92 -3.83 -17.55 -2.23
CA THR A 92 -2.98 -16.53 -1.61
C THR A 92 -3.86 -15.45 -1.03
N ALA A 93 -3.61 -15.08 0.22
CA ALA A 93 -4.27 -13.95 0.88
C ALA A 93 -3.22 -12.96 1.36
N GLN A 94 -3.52 -11.67 1.25
CA GLN A 94 -2.68 -10.60 1.77
C GLN A 94 -3.53 -9.47 2.33
N TYR A 95 -2.96 -8.80 3.33
CA TYR A 95 -3.52 -7.61 3.94
C TYR A 95 -2.39 -6.70 4.40
N HIS A 96 -2.60 -5.39 4.32
CA HIS A 96 -1.72 -4.40 4.93
C HIS A 96 -2.50 -3.19 5.41
N HIS A 97 -1.98 -2.59 6.46
CA HIS A 97 -2.39 -1.29 6.97
C HIS A 97 -1.18 -0.36 7.01
N ILE A 98 -1.36 0.89 6.58
CA ILE A 98 -0.36 1.94 6.62
C ILE A 98 -1.00 3.16 7.25
N GLY A 99 -0.41 3.64 8.37
CA GLY A 99 -0.71 4.94 8.95
C GLY A 99 0.50 5.85 8.77
N GLU A 100 0.30 7.07 8.28
CA GLU A 100 1.37 8.04 8.11
C GLU A 100 0.88 9.46 8.40
N TYR A 101 1.59 10.11 9.33
CA TYR A 101 1.46 11.53 9.60
C TYR A 101 2.72 12.25 9.14
N ARG A 102 2.54 13.36 8.40
CA ARG A 102 3.62 14.28 8.01
C ARG A 102 3.23 15.69 8.36
N ARG A 103 4.20 16.46 8.86
CA ARG A 103 4.02 17.87 9.20
C ARG A 103 5.29 18.66 8.86
N GLY A 104 5.19 19.62 7.94
CA GLY A 104 6.23 20.55 7.56
C GLY A 104 5.78 22.00 7.72
N GLY A 105 6.72 22.93 7.58
CA GLY A 105 6.54 24.35 7.72
C GLY A 105 7.07 24.88 9.04
N ASP A 106 6.44 25.93 9.56
CA ASP A 106 6.80 26.56 10.83
C ASP A 106 5.84 26.15 11.96
N ARG A 107 6.17 26.52 13.20
CA ARG A 107 5.33 26.33 14.40
C ARG A 107 4.78 24.92 14.53
N LEU A 108 5.66 23.91 14.42
CA LEU A 108 5.29 22.49 14.46
C LEU A 108 4.52 22.08 15.73
N ASN A 109 4.64 22.84 16.82
CA ASN A 109 3.96 22.64 18.09
C ASN A 109 2.54 23.23 18.16
N ARG A 110 2.05 23.80 17.06
CA ARG A 110 0.70 24.37 16.95
C ARG A 110 -0.12 23.70 15.86
N PRO A 111 -1.44 23.83 15.87
CA PRO A 111 -2.28 23.43 14.73
C PRO A 111 -1.79 24.06 13.43
N PRO A 112 -1.92 23.39 12.26
CA PRO A 112 -1.35 23.87 11.01
C PRO A 112 -1.94 25.22 10.56
N HIS A 113 -3.21 25.51 10.87
CA HIS A 113 -3.85 26.79 10.55
C HIS A 113 -3.35 27.96 11.42
N GLU A 114 -2.55 27.72 12.45
CA GLU A 114 -1.89 28.77 13.24
C GLU A 114 -0.45 29.05 12.76
N ALA A 115 0.04 28.31 11.80
CA ALA A 115 1.36 28.48 11.20
C ALA A 115 1.33 29.57 10.09
N LEU A 116 2.48 30.14 9.79
CA LEU A 116 2.61 31.05 8.65
C LEU A 116 2.57 30.29 7.33
N ILE A 117 3.22 29.12 7.28
CA ILE A 117 3.16 28.16 6.19
C ILE A 117 3.15 26.78 6.80
N ALA A 118 2.19 25.97 6.39
CA ALA A 118 2.10 24.60 6.84
C ALA A 118 1.66 23.63 5.75
N GLU A 119 2.30 22.48 5.76
CA GLU A 119 1.88 21.29 5.04
C GLU A 119 1.69 20.17 6.06
N GLN A 120 0.49 19.61 6.11
CA GLN A 120 0.20 18.46 6.97
C GLN A 120 -0.62 17.44 6.21
N VAL A 121 -0.27 16.17 6.37
CA VAL A 121 -1.03 15.05 5.82
C VAL A 121 -1.09 13.94 6.85
N ASP A 122 -2.27 13.36 7.00
CA ASP A 122 -2.55 12.19 7.83
C ASP A 122 -3.25 11.16 6.95
N HIS A 123 -2.57 10.04 6.68
CA HIS A 123 -3.05 8.94 5.87
C HIS A 123 -3.37 7.72 6.71
N ALA A 124 -4.50 7.07 6.40
CA ALA A 124 -4.79 5.71 6.81
C ALA A 124 -5.16 4.91 5.56
N ILE A 125 -4.41 3.88 5.26
CA ILE A 125 -4.57 3.04 4.07
C ILE A 125 -4.70 1.59 4.52
N ASP A 126 -5.79 0.95 4.14
CA ASP A 126 -6.03 -0.48 4.30
C ASP A 126 -6.13 -1.12 2.92
N GLY A 127 -5.40 -2.19 2.71
CA GLY A 127 -5.46 -2.91 1.44
C GLY A 127 -5.33 -4.40 1.63
N GLY A 128 -5.93 -5.15 0.72
CA GLY A 128 -5.85 -6.60 0.77
C GLY A 128 -6.30 -7.28 -0.51
N SER A 129 -5.97 -8.54 -0.63
CA SER A 129 -6.41 -9.36 -1.74
C SER A 129 -6.50 -10.84 -1.38
N LEU A 130 -7.35 -11.54 -2.12
CA LEU A 130 -7.43 -12.99 -2.15
C LEU A 130 -7.31 -13.43 -3.60
N SER A 131 -6.43 -14.39 -3.88
CA SER A 131 -6.29 -14.99 -5.20
C SER A 131 -6.30 -16.51 -5.14
N PHE A 132 -6.80 -17.10 -6.21
CA PHE A 132 -6.77 -18.53 -6.46
C PHE A 132 -6.10 -18.79 -7.81
N ASP A 133 -5.06 -19.62 -7.79
CA ASP A 133 -4.35 -20.08 -8.97
C ASP A 133 -4.46 -21.58 -9.07
N ALA A 134 -4.78 -22.10 -10.24
CA ALA A 134 -4.81 -23.52 -10.52
C ALA A 134 -4.32 -23.84 -11.93
N SER A 135 -3.69 -25.00 -12.09
CA SER A 135 -3.34 -25.51 -13.41
C SER A 135 -3.54 -27.03 -13.50
N SER A 136 -3.69 -27.54 -14.71
CA SER A 136 -3.57 -28.98 -14.99
C SER A 136 -2.12 -29.42 -14.81
N ALA A 137 -1.90 -30.74 -14.66
CA ALA A 137 -0.57 -31.32 -14.47
C ALA A 137 0.38 -31.04 -15.65
N ASP A 138 -0.16 -31.03 -16.86
CA ASP A 138 0.54 -30.73 -18.11
C ASP A 138 0.65 -29.22 -18.38
N ARG A 139 0.05 -28.38 -17.51
CA ARG A 139 -0.04 -26.91 -17.64
C ARG A 139 -0.76 -26.44 -18.89
N SER A 140 -1.49 -27.30 -19.59
CA SER A 140 -2.30 -26.93 -20.74
C SER A 140 -3.49 -26.05 -20.33
N ASN A 141 -4.01 -26.21 -19.11
CA ASN A 141 -5.09 -25.40 -18.57
C ASN A 141 -4.62 -24.62 -17.34
N ARG A 142 -4.89 -23.32 -17.30
CA ARG A 142 -4.58 -22.46 -16.17
C ARG A 142 -5.78 -21.59 -15.84
N VAL A 143 -6.09 -21.46 -14.57
CA VAL A 143 -7.14 -20.58 -14.04
C VAL A 143 -6.51 -19.66 -13.01
N ASN A 144 -6.79 -18.39 -13.11
CA ASN A 144 -6.52 -17.39 -12.10
C ASN A 144 -7.80 -16.65 -11.77
N ALA A 145 -8.11 -16.51 -10.48
CA ALA A 145 -9.19 -15.67 -9.99
C ALA A 145 -8.69 -14.82 -8.83
N TYR A 146 -9.12 -13.56 -8.75
CA TYR A 146 -8.75 -12.68 -7.66
C TYR A 146 -9.83 -11.69 -7.30
N VAL A 147 -9.76 -11.23 -6.05
CA VAL A 147 -10.42 -10.02 -5.57
C VAL A 147 -9.43 -9.22 -4.74
N SER A 148 -9.42 -7.91 -4.91
CA SER A 148 -8.61 -6.97 -4.14
C SER A 148 -9.41 -5.75 -3.75
N PHE A 149 -9.01 -5.12 -2.65
CA PHE A 149 -9.56 -3.85 -2.22
C PHE A 149 -8.46 -2.94 -1.68
N GLN A 150 -8.68 -1.66 -1.77
CA GLN A 150 -7.95 -0.63 -1.06
C GLN A 150 -8.93 0.41 -0.55
N ASN A 151 -8.74 0.84 0.69
CA ASN A 151 -9.45 1.94 1.30
C ASN A 151 -8.43 2.96 1.78
N THR A 152 -8.54 4.21 1.32
CA THR A 152 -7.64 5.30 1.69
C THR A 152 -8.46 6.41 2.33
N ALA A 153 -8.12 6.76 3.56
CA ALA A 153 -8.60 7.96 4.23
C ALA A 153 -7.43 8.94 4.40
N ARG A 154 -7.60 10.17 3.96
CA ARG A 154 -6.61 11.24 4.08
C ARG A 154 -7.23 12.49 4.67
N LYS A 155 -6.56 13.07 5.66
CA LYS A 155 -6.78 14.44 6.10
C LYS A 155 -5.55 15.26 5.71
N SER A 156 -5.75 16.44 5.17
CA SER A 156 -4.65 17.28 4.71
C SER A 156 -4.87 18.73 5.13
N TYR A 157 -3.78 19.45 5.23
CA TYR A 157 -3.75 20.90 5.32
C TYR A 157 -2.60 21.39 4.44
N TYR A 158 -2.90 22.31 3.53
CA TYR A 158 -1.91 22.99 2.70
C TYR A 158 -2.25 24.46 2.73
N GLY A 159 -1.64 25.21 3.65
CA GLY A 159 -2.05 26.58 3.87
C GLY A 159 -0.92 27.52 4.23
N SER A 160 -1.19 28.81 4.03
CA SER A 160 -0.32 29.91 4.42
C SER A 160 -1.14 31.01 5.05
N LYS A 161 -0.46 31.91 5.79
CA LYS A 161 -1.07 33.08 6.42
C LYS A 161 -2.20 32.75 7.41
N GLN A 162 -2.07 31.58 8.08
CA GLN A 162 -3.04 31.16 9.10
C GLN A 162 -4.46 30.95 8.57
N ASP A 163 -4.58 30.33 7.40
CA ASP A 163 -5.86 30.09 6.73
C ASP A 163 -6.61 28.91 7.40
N PRO A 164 -7.79 29.15 8.05
CA PRO A 164 -8.55 28.08 8.68
C PRO A 164 -9.30 27.19 7.68
N ASP A 165 -9.41 27.58 6.42
CA ASP A 165 -10.17 26.88 5.39
C ASP A 165 -9.31 25.96 4.52
N ALA A 166 -7.97 25.95 4.73
CA ALA A 166 -7.04 25.17 3.92
C ALA A 166 -6.98 23.68 4.30
N TYR A 167 -7.98 23.17 5.02
CA TYR A 167 -8.13 21.74 5.31
C TYR A 167 -8.80 20.98 4.17
N GLY A 168 -8.34 19.75 3.98
CA GLY A 168 -8.92 18.82 3.02
C GLY A 168 -9.15 17.44 3.62
N THR A 169 -10.13 16.74 3.08
CA THR A 169 -10.41 15.33 3.39
C THR A 169 -10.62 14.55 2.11
N THR A 170 -9.96 13.41 1.99
CA THR A 170 -10.12 12.50 0.85
C THR A 170 -10.48 11.12 1.39
N HIS A 171 -11.46 10.50 0.78
CA HIS A 171 -11.79 9.09 1.00
C HIS A 171 -11.89 8.41 -0.36
N ASP A 172 -11.09 7.38 -0.54
CA ASP A 172 -10.99 6.62 -1.78
C ASP A 172 -11.14 5.13 -1.48
N VAL A 173 -12.02 4.47 -2.23
CA VAL A 173 -12.28 3.03 -2.12
C VAL A 173 -12.14 2.42 -3.49
N THR A 174 -11.15 1.56 -3.68
CA THR A 174 -10.96 0.78 -4.91
C THR A 174 -11.22 -0.70 -4.63
N VAL A 175 -12.02 -1.33 -5.48
CA VAL A 175 -12.22 -2.79 -5.50
C VAL A 175 -11.94 -3.29 -6.89
N ALA A 176 -11.16 -4.37 -7.02
CA ALA A 176 -10.94 -5.04 -8.30
C ALA A 176 -11.11 -6.54 -8.15
N SER A 177 -11.69 -7.18 -9.15
CA SER A 177 -11.82 -8.64 -9.24
C SER A 177 -11.66 -9.10 -10.67
N GLY A 178 -11.12 -10.29 -10.84
CA GLY A 178 -10.92 -10.85 -12.16
C GLY A 178 -10.92 -12.37 -12.15
N LEU A 179 -11.28 -12.92 -13.28
CA LEU A 179 -11.22 -14.34 -13.62
C LEU A 179 -10.56 -14.47 -14.98
N GLN A 180 -9.53 -15.31 -15.05
CA GLN A 180 -8.85 -15.61 -16.31
C GLN A 180 -8.71 -17.12 -16.45
N TYR A 181 -9.00 -17.62 -17.65
CA TYR A 181 -8.74 -18.97 -18.08
C TYR A 181 -7.82 -18.96 -19.30
N VAL A 182 -6.83 -19.82 -19.26
CA VAL A 182 -5.85 -19.99 -20.33
C VAL A 182 -5.82 -21.45 -20.74
N HIS A 183 -5.95 -21.71 -22.04
CA HIS A 183 -5.76 -23.02 -22.63
C HIS A 183 -4.64 -23.00 -23.67
N ALA A 184 -3.63 -23.83 -23.44
CA ALA A 184 -2.52 -24.00 -24.35
C ALA A 184 -2.77 -25.23 -25.23
N PHE A 185 -2.80 -25.03 -26.53
CA PHE A 185 -2.89 -26.09 -27.53
C PHE A 185 -1.47 -26.51 -27.92
N GLU A 186 -1.17 -27.79 -27.88
CA GLU A 186 0.12 -28.31 -28.39
C GLU A 186 0.29 -27.89 -29.85
N ARG A 187 -0.79 -27.92 -30.60
CA ARG A 187 -0.82 -27.52 -32.00
C ARG A 187 -2.23 -27.10 -32.39
N LEU A 188 -2.38 -25.86 -32.80
CA LEU A 188 -3.56 -25.38 -33.49
C LEU A 188 -3.14 -25.00 -34.91
N TRP A 189 -3.71 -25.74 -35.91
CA TRP A 189 -3.29 -25.69 -37.30
C TRP A 189 -1.83 -26.17 -37.45
N PHE A 190 -0.85 -25.26 -37.53
CA PHE A 190 0.55 -25.59 -37.82
C PHE A 190 1.53 -25.10 -36.72
N MET A 191 1.05 -24.46 -35.67
CA MET A 191 1.90 -23.92 -34.62
C MET A 191 1.31 -24.15 -33.20
N PRO A 192 2.15 -24.20 -32.13
CA PRO A 192 1.67 -24.09 -30.78
C PRO A 192 0.90 -22.80 -30.57
N SER A 193 -0.22 -22.83 -29.87
CA SER A 193 -1.09 -21.68 -29.69
C SER A 193 -1.66 -21.65 -28.28
N GLU A 194 -2.04 -20.46 -27.82
CA GLU A 194 -2.66 -20.26 -26.51
C GLU A 194 -3.93 -19.41 -26.69
N LEU A 195 -5.02 -19.84 -26.07
CA LEU A 195 -6.25 -19.10 -25.95
C LEU A 195 -6.38 -18.58 -24.52
N THR A 196 -6.51 -17.27 -24.36
CA THR A 196 -6.79 -16.63 -23.09
C THR A 196 -8.17 -15.98 -23.14
N VAL A 197 -9.00 -16.30 -22.16
CA VAL A 197 -10.32 -15.68 -21.96
C VAL A 197 -10.40 -15.20 -20.51
N GLY A 198 -10.92 -14.00 -20.30
CA GLY A 198 -11.05 -13.45 -18.96
C GLY A 198 -12.18 -12.43 -18.89
N ALA A 199 -12.50 -12.07 -17.66
CA ALA A 199 -13.38 -10.97 -17.32
C ALA A 199 -12.83 -10.24 -16.10
N GLU A 200 -12.93 -8.93 -16.08
CA GLU A 200 -12.54 -8.09 -14.97
C GLU A 200 -13.66 -7.13 -14.59
N TYR A 201 -13.73 -6.84 -13.31
CA TYR A 201 -14.55 -5.79 -12.73
C TYR A 201 -13.70 -4.94 -11.81
N SER A 202 -13.77 -3.63 -11.98
CA SER A 202 -13.22 -2.68 -11.02
C SER A 202 -14.23 -1.62 -10.65
N TYR A 203 -14.12 -1.15 -9.42
CA TYR A 203 -14.89 -0.05 -8.87
C TYR A 203 -13.92 0.92 -8.22
N ASP A 204 -14.09 2.18 -8.51
CA ASP A 204 -13.36 3.30 -7.90
C ASP A 204 -14.38 4.31 -7.38
N GLY A 205 -14.28 4.64 -6.08
CA GLY A 205 -15.14 5.59 -5.41
C GLY A 205 -14.32 6.62 -4.67
N LEU A 206 -14.22 7.82 -5.24
CA LEU A 206 -13.47 8.96 -4.71
C LEU A 206 -14.43 10.02 -4.18
N SER A 207 -14.24 10.41 -2.91
CA SER A 207 -14.80 11.62 -2.32
C SER A 207 -13.66 12.51 -1.87
N ASP A 208 -13.53 13.69 -2.46
CA ASP A 208 -12.48 14.67 -2.13
C ASP A 208 -13.09 16.03 -1.84
N ARG A 209 -12.74 16.60 -0.69
CA ARG A 209 -13.26 17.88 -0.24
C ARG A 209 -12.14 18.74 0.29
N SER A 210 -11.96 19.92 -0.31
CA SER A 210 -11.01 20.94 0.13
C SER A 210 -11.63 22.32 -0.05
N ILE A 211 -12.31 22.81 0.99
CA ILE A 211 -13.18 24.00 0.92
C ILE A 211 -12.40 25.24 0.54
N GLY A 212 -11.24 25.49 1.14
CA GLY A 212 -10.39 26.64 0.87
C GLY A 212 -9.89 26.73 -0.57
N TYR A 213 -9.93 25.63 -1.32
CA TYR A 213 -9.57 25.56 -2.73
C TYR A 213 -10.78 25.37 -3.65
N GLY A 214 -12.00 25.37 -3.09
CA GLY A 214 -13.23 25.16 -3.88
C GLY A 214 -13.34 23.78 -4.51
N ILE A 215 -12.65 22.78 -3.96
CA ILE A 215 -12.68 21.41 -4.47
C ILE A 215 -13.72 20.62 -3.69
N GLU A 216 -14.71 20.10 -4.40
CA GLU A 216 -15.66 19.12 -3.91
C GLU A 216 -15.94 18.11 -5.01
N THR A 217 -15.47 16.89 -4.85
CA THR A 217 -15.55 15.83 -5.85
C THR A 217 -16.16 14.59 -5.21
N ASP A 218 -17.18 14.04 -5.84
CA ASP A 218 -17.74 12.72 -5.54
C ASP A 218 -17.85 11.95 -6.87
N GLN A 219 -16.99 10.95 -7.05
CA GLN A 219 -16.94 10.14 -8.26
C GLN A 219 -17.09 8.67 -7.91
N ARG A 220 -17.85 7.95 -8.74
CA ARG A 220 -18.05 6.51 -8.64
C ARG A 220 -17.97 5.91 -10.03
N VAL A 221 -16.94 5.15 -10.29
CA VAL A 221 -16.62 4.63 -11.62
C VAL A 221 -16.57 3.10 -11.59
N PRO A 222 -17.63 2.39 -11.95
CA PRO A 222 -17.55 0.96 -12.24
C PRO A 222 -17.00 0.74 -13.66
N ILE A 223 -16.08 -0.21 -13.80
CA ILE A 223 -15.49 -0.62 -15.08
C ILE A 223 -15.66 -2.13 -15.20
N VAL A 224 -16.14 -2.58 -16.36
CA VAL A 224 -16.26 -3.99 -16.72
C VAL A 224 -15.44 -4.23 -17.99
N GLY A 225 -14.57 -5.22 -17.96
CA GLY A 225 -13.71 -5.61 -19.07
C GLY A 225 -13.77 -7.11 -19.35
#